data_dfba62419c2844aff46e375a9eb7d32a
#
_entry.id   dfba62419c2844aff46e375a9eb7d32a
#
_cell.length_a   1.000
_cell.length_b   1.000
_cell.length_c   1.000
_cell.angle_alpha   90.00
_cell.angle_beta   90.00
_cell.angle_gamma   90.00
#
_symmetry.space_group_name_H-M   'P 1'
#
loop_
_entity.id
_entity.type
_entity.pdbx_description
1 polymer ?
#
loop_
_entity_poly.entity_id
_entity_poly.type
_entity_poly.pdbx_seq_one_letter_code
_entity_poly.pdbx_strand_id
1 'polypeptide(L)'
;IVAVAENESKQALFSLARRQRLVAEAVAHLPQVEAACFAGLLVDYVARVGAQAIIRGLRAVSDFEFEFQLALINRRMNERVETIFMMPKDTYTFLSSRIVKEVCRLGGDVSAFVPGHVDVELRRRYRREREQVRKQVAGGRR
;
A
#
# COMPACT_ATOMS: atom_id res chain seq x y z
N ILE A 1 8.96 12.21 -0.06
CA ILE A 1 9.27 10.76 -0.12
C ILE A 1 7.97 9.98 0.04
N VAL A 2 7.68 9.02 -0.86
CA VAL A 2 6.65 7.99 -0.66
C VAL A 2 7.34 6.75 -0.08
N ALA A 3 7.16 6.54 1.22
CA ALA A 3 7.88 5.51 1.95
C ALA A 3 7.07 4.20 2.03
N VAL A 4 7.65 3.10 1.57
CA VAL A 4 7.07 1.76 1.62
C VAL A 4 7.64 1.02 2.83
N ALA A 5 6.82 0.82 3.86
CA ALA A 5 7.24 0.11 5.06
C ALA A 5 7.37 -1.40 4.82
N GLU A 6 8.43 -2.00 5.35
CA GLU A 6 8.48 -3.42 5.58
C GLU A 6 7.54 -3.76 6.75
N ASN A 7 6.64 -4.70 6.54
CA ASN A 7 5.71 -5.12 7.57
C ASN A 7 5.55 -6.64 7.50
N GLU A 8 6.24 -7.32 8.39
CA GLU A 8 6.25 -8.79 8.48
C GLU A 8 4.89 -9.37 8.91
N SER A 9 4.11 -8.61 9.70
CA SER A 9 2.79 -9.04 10.15
C SER A 9 1.72 -9.02 9.06
N LYS A 10 1.93 -8.30 7.96
CA LYS A 10 1.02 -8.23 6.83
C LYS A 10 1.51 -9.12 5.68
N GLN A 11 0.74 -10.15 5.36
CA GLN A 11 0.96 -10.92 4.14
C GLN A 11 0.71 -10.03 2.91
N ALA A 12 1.76 -9.34 2.48
CA ALA A 12 1.69 -8.49 1.30
C ALA A 12 1.69 -9.34 0.02
N LEU A 13 0.86 -8.97 -0.97
CA LEU A 13 0.77 -9.67 -2.25
C LEU A 13 2.08 -9.60 -3.05
N PHE A 14 2.79 -8.49 -2.93
CA PHE A 14 4.06 -8.22 -3.60
C PHE A 14 5.18 -8.04 -2.56
N SER A 15 6.40 -8.48 -2.93
CA SER A 15 7.59 -8.25 -2.12
C SER A 15 7.85 -6.75 -1.91
N LEU A 16 8.63 -6.40 -0.88
CA LEU A 16 8.98 -5.00 -0.58
C LEU A 16 9.59 -4.30 -1.80
N ALA A 17 10.58 -4.93 -2.43
CA ALA A 17 11.23 -4.40 -3.64
C ALA A 17 10.26 -4.20 -4.81
N ARG A 18 9.25 -5.11 -4.96
CA ARG A 18 8.24 -4.92 -6.01
C ARG A 18 7.28 -3.78 -5.67
N ARG A 19 6.86 -3.65 -4.42
CA ARG A 19 6.02 -2.53 -3.97
C ARG A 19 6.72 -1.19 -4.18
N GLN A 20 8.00 -1.09 -3.83
CA GLN A 20 8.79 0.13 -4.06
C GLN A 20 8.84 0.48 -5.55
N ARG A 21 9.11 -0.48 -6.44
CA ARG A 21 9.12 -0.23 -7.89
C ARG A 21 7.75 0.23 -8.41
N LEU A 22 6.65 -0.40 -7.98
CA LEU A 22 5.31 0.01 -8.38
C LEU A 22 4.99 1.45 -7.92
N VAL A 23 5.44 1.84 -6.74
CA VAL A 23 5.32 3.23 -6.27
C VAL A 23 6.18 4.17 -7.10
N ALA A 24 7.44 3.81 -7.38
CA ALA A 24 8.34 4.62 -8.20
C ALA A 24 7.76 4.87 -9.61
N GLU A 25 7.22 3.83 -10.23
CA GLU A 25 6.53 3.94 -11.53
C GLU A 25 5.29 4.86 -11.44
N ALA A 26 4.52 4.77 -10.35
CA ALA A 26 3.32 5.59 -10.16
C ALA A 26 3.63 7.08 -10.01
N VAL A 27 4.76 7.44 -9.41
CA VAL A 27 5.17 8.82 -9.15
C VAL A 27 6.22 9.35 -10.14
N ALA A 28 6.59 8.58 -11.16
CA ALA A 28 7.64 8.93 -12.12
C ALA A 28 7.40 10.26 -12.87
N HIS A 29 6.14 10.69 -12.95
CA HIS A 29 5.74 11.98 -13.55
C HIS A 29 5.95 13.18 -12.61
N LEU A 30 6.36 12.95 -11.37
CA LEU A 30 6.59 13.95 -10.33
C LEU A 30 8.08 13.98 -9.98
N PRO A 31 8.90 14.84 -10.62
CA PRO A 31 10.37 14.80 -10.47
C PRO A 31 10.87 15.10 -9.05
N GLN A 32 10.05 15.77 -8.24
CA GLN A 32 10.34 16.07 -6.82
C GLN A 32 9.92 14.96 -5.86
N VAL A 33 9.31 13.85 -6.35
CA VAL A 33 8.82 12.76 -5.51
C VAL A 33 9.69 11.52 -5.67
N GLU A 34 10.16 11.00 -4.57
CA GLU A 34 10.99 9.82 -4.48
C GLU A 34 10.23 8.66 -3.83
N ALA A 35 10.44 7.44 -4.32
CA ALA A 35 9.93 6.22 -3.71
C ALA A 35 11.05 5.49 -2.96
N ALA A 36 10.89 5.33 -1.66
CA ALA A 36 11.86 4.66 -0.80
C ALA A 36 11.22 3.51 -0.02
N CYS A 37 12.03 2.60 0.51
CA CYS A 37 11.56 1.59 1.46
C CYS A 37 12.33 1.71 2.79
N PHE A 38 11.67 1.27 3.87
CA PHE A 38 12.30 1.23 5.19
C PHE A 38 11.80 0.04 6.00
N ALA A 39 12.62 -0.36 6.97
CA ALA A 39 12.30 -1.31 8.02
C ALA A 39 12.43 -0.61 9.38
N GLY A 40 11.75 -1.14 10.39
CA GLY A 40 11.75 -0.60 11.75
C GLY A 40 10.76 0.54 11.96
N LEU A 41 11.07 1.39 12.93
CA LEU A 41 10.16 2.46 13.36
C LEU A 41 10.11 3.60 12.33
N LEU A 42 8.91 4.09 12.08
CA LEU A 42 8.69 5.21 11.15
C LEU A 42 9.40 6.48 11.59
N VAL A 43 9.41 6.78 12.89
CA VAL A 43 10.06 7.99 13.43
C VAL A 43 11.58 7.97 13.25
N ASP A 44 12.22 6.80 13.34
CA ASP A 44 13.65 6.65 13.09
C ASP A 44 13.98 6.87 11.60
N TYR A 45 13.11 6.35 10.73
CA TYR A 45 13.23 6.61 9.30
C TYR A 45 13.09 8.10 8.97
N VAL A 46 12.05 8.76 9.53
CA VAL A 46 11.79 10.19 9.36
C VAL A 46 12.99 11.04 9.82
N ALA A 47 13.57 10.72 10.99
CA ALA A 47 14.77 11.39 11.50
C ALA A 47 15.98 11.20 10.58
N ARG A 48 16.18 9.98 10.08
CA ARG A 48 17.30 9.63 9.19
C ARG A 48 17.25 10.38 7.86
N VAL A 49 16.07 10.58 7.28
CA VAL A 49 15.90 11.31 6.02
C VAL A 49 15.72 12.81 6.20
N GLY A 50 15.73 13.32 7.44
CA GLY A 50 15.55 14.73 7.75
C GLY A 50 14.16 15.27 7.46
N ALA A 51 13.13 14.41 7.39
CA ALA A 51 11.77 14.86 7.17
C ALA A 51 11.17 15.47 8.44
N GLN A 52 10.29 16.44 8.28
CA GLN A 52 9.65 17.19 9.36
C GLN A 52 8.21 16.81 9.58
N ALA A 53 7.58 16.19 8.58
CA ALA A 53 6.18 15.82 8.63
C ALA A 53 5.92 14.44 8.02
N ILE A 54 4.95 13.74 8.59
CA ILE A 54 4.39 12.49 8.07
C ILE A 54 3.00 12.82 7.52
N ILE A 55 2.77 12.55 6.23
CA ILE A 55 1.45 12.73 5.62
C ILE A 55 0.72 11.38 5.62
N ARG A 56 -0.51 11.38 6.15
CA ARG A 56 -1.37 10.20 6.24
C ARG A 56 -2.73 10.47 5.64
N GLY A 57 -3.28 9.51 4.89
CA GLY A 57 -4.65 9.59 4.38
C GLY A 57 -5.66 8.96 5.35
N LEU A 58 -6.77 9.64 5.58
CA LEU A 58 -7.89 9.14 6.40
C LEU A 58 -9.11 8.89 5.51
N ARG A 59 -9.47 7.63 5.30
CA ARG A 59 -10.58 7.24 4.42
C ARG A 59 -11.90 7.09 5.14
N ALA A 60 -11.87 6.61 6.38
CA ALA A 60 -13.06 6.33 7.17
C ALA A 60 -12.81 6.59 8.65
N VAL A 61 -13.88 6.70 9.43
CA VAL A 61 -13.81 6.88 10.88
C VAL A 61 -13.03 5.75 11.55
N SER A 62 -13.16 4.52 11.06
CA SER A 62 -12.40 3.37 11.55
C SER A 62 -10.88 3.47 11.35
N ASP A 63 -10.43 4.19 10.31
CA ASP A 63 -9.01 4.44 10.11
C ASP A 63 -8.50 5.51 11.10
N PHE A 64 -9.37 6.46 11.48
CA PHE A 64 -8.99 7.62 12.29
C PHE A 64 -8.44 7.23 13.66
N GLU A 65 -9.12 6.36 14.39
CA GLU A 65 -8.69 5.97 15.75
C GLU A 65 -7.28 5.38 15.73
N PHE A 66 -7.02 4.45 14.81
CA PHE A 66 -5.72 3.81 14.68
C PHE A 66 -4.63 4.79 14.24
N GLU A 67 -4.89 5.60 13.23
CA GLU A 67 -3.94 6.59 12.71
C GLU A 67 -3.66 7.69 13.74
N PHE A 68 -4.68 8.09 14.51
CA PHE A 68 -4.54 9.07 15.59
C PHE A 68 -3.65 8.54 16.73
N GLN A 69 -3.88 7.28 17.15
CA GLN A 69 -3.03 6.63 18.16
C GLN A 69 -1.58 6.54 17.68
N LEU A 70 -1.35 6.17 16.43
CA LEU A 70 -0.01 6.14 15.85
C LEU A 70 0.64 7.53 15.82
N ALA A 71 -0.11 8.56 15.47
CA ALA A 71 0.40 9.94 15.47
C ALA A 71 0.82 10.40 16.88
N LEU A 72 0.02 10.10 17.91
CA LEU A 72 0.37 10.39 19.29
C LEU A 72 1.64 9.66 19.75
N ILE A 73 1.75 8.38 19.41
CA ILE A 73 2.93 7.58 19.72
C ILE A 73 4.16 8.13 18.99
N ASN A 74 4.05 8.41 17.69
CA ASN A 74 5.14 8.99 16.91
C ASN A 74 5.61 10.33 17.50
N ARG A 75 4.69 11.21 17.87
CA ARG A 75 5.00 12.48 18.53
C ARG A 75 5.69 12.29 19.87
N ARG A 76 5.25 11.30 20.67
CA ARG A 76 5.87 10.99 21.95
C ARG A 76 7.31 10.49 21.80
N MET A 77 7.59 9.75 20.72
CA MET A 77 8.91 9.20 20.41
C MET A 77 9.84 10.26 19.77
N ASN A 78 9.27 11.20 19.00
CA ASN A 78 10.03 12.29 18.37
C ASN A 78 9.14 13.53 18.22
N GLU A 79 9.32 14.46 19.14
CA GLU A 79 8.52 15.72 19.21
C GLU A 79 8.75 16.66 18.02
N ARG A 80 9.80 16.43 17.22
CA ARG A 80 10.11 17.26 16.04
C ARG A 80 9.36 16.82 14.79
N VAL A 81 8.61 15.73 14.85
CA VAL A 81 7.89 15.15 13.71
C VAL A 81 6.40 15.39 13.87
N GLU A 82 5.83 16.13 12.96
CA GLU A 82 4.38 16.36 12.90
C GLU A 82 3.68 15.33 11.99
N THR A 83 2.46 14.95 12.33
CA THR A 83 1.61 14.13 11.48
C THR A 83 0.47 14.97 10.90
N ILE A 84 0.38 15.00 9.58
CA ILE A 84 -0.65 15.73 8.83
C ILE A 84 -1.63 14.71 8.25
N PHE A 85 -2.92 14.87 8.56
CA PHE A 85 -3.97 14.03 8.01
C PHE A 85 -4.63 14.69 6.80
N MET A 86 -4.75 13.93 5.72
CA MET A 86 -5.44 14.40 4.51
C MET A 86 -6.64 13.52 4.20
N MET A 87 -7.75 14.16 3.85
CA MET A 87 -8.95 13.45 3.38
C MET A 87 -8.81 13.12 1.89
N PRO A 88 -9.13 11.89 1.48
CA PRO A 88 -9.17 11.54 0.06
C PRO A 88 -10.40 12.16 -0.61
N LYS A 89 -10.42 12.14 -1.94
CA LYS A 89 -11.66 12.41 -2.69
C LYS A 89 -12.71 11.35 -2.36
N ASP A 90 -13.97 11.73 -2.39
CA ASP A 90 -15.12 10.85 -2.09
C ASP A 90 -15.09 9.55 -2.89
N THR A 91 -14.64 9.62 -4.14
CA THR A 91 -14.50 8.46 -5.03
C THR A 91 -13.53 7.39 -4.54
N TYR A 92 -12.66 7.72 -3.57
CA TYR A 92 -11.67 6.78 -3.04
C TYR A 92 -11.88 6.40 -1.57
N THR A 93 -12.90 6.94 -0.91
CA THR A 93 -13.16 6.69 0.51
C THR A 93 -13.45 5.23 0.82
N PHE A 94 -14.15 4.53 -0.07
CA PHE A 94 -14.49 3.12 0.08
C PHE A 94 -13.38 2.15 -0.35
N LEU A 95 -12.31 2.63 -1.00
CA LEU A 95 -11.27 1.78 -1.54
C LEU A 95 -10.31 1.31 -0.44
N SER A 96 -10.06 0.01 -0.44
CA SER A 96 -8.97 -0.58 0.32
C SER A 96 -8.21 -1.58 -0.55
N SER A 97 -6.95 -1.81 -0.21
CA SER A 97 -6.16 -2.83 -0.91
C SER A 97 -6.76 -4.24 -0.78
N ARG A 98 -7.53 -4.50 0.28
CA ARG A 98 -8.26 -5.77 0.47
C ARG A 98 -9.35 -5.92 -0.58
N ILE A 99 -10.20 -4.90 -0.75
CA ILE A 99 -11.29 -4.90 -1.74
C ILE A 99 -10.73 -5.02 -3.16
N VAL A 100 -9.75 -4.21 -3.52
CA VAL A 100 -9.12 -4.24 -4.85
C VAL A 100 -8.54 -5.63 -5.15
N LYS A 101 -7.83 -6.23 -4.20
CA LYS A 101 -7.29 -7.59 -4.35
C LYS A 101 -8.39 -8.64 -4.52
N GLU A 102 -9.45 -8.55 -3.73
CA GLU A 102 -10.57 -9.51 -3.80
C GLU A 102 -11.29 -9.44 -5.15
N VAL A 103 -11.64 -8.22 -5.60
CA VAL A 103 -12.28 -8.01 -6.92
C VAL A 103 -11.40 -8.56 -8.04
N CYS A 104 -10.10 -8.24 -8.04
CA CYS A 104 -9.19 -8.73 -9.07
C CYS A 104 -9.00 -10.25 -9.01
N ARG A 105 -8.95 -10.85 -7.82
CA ARG A 105 -8.85 -12.30 -7.61
C ARG A 105 -10.03 -13.04 -8.21
N LEU A 106 -11.23 -12.47 -8.08
CA LEU A 106 -12.47 -13.01 -8.65
C LEU A 106 -12.63 -12.71 -10.15
N GLY A 107 -11.72 -11.96 -10.76
CA GLY A 107 -11.74 -11.67 -12.19
C GLY A 107 -12.42 -10.34 -12.56
N GLY A 108 -12.81 -9.53 -11.56
CA GLY A 108 -13.38 -8.20 -11.77
C GLY A 108 -12.34 -7.20 -12.27
N ASP A 109 -12.82 -6.12 -12.88
CA ASP A 109 -12.00 -5.03 -13.38
C ASP A 109 -11.68 -4.04 -12.26
N VAL A 110 -10.38 -3.76 -12.06
CA VAL A 110 -9.87 -2.81 -11.06
C VAL A 110 -9.11 -1.64 -11.68
N SER A 111 -9.13 -1.52 -13.01
CA SER A 111 -8.36 -0.50 -13.76
C SER A 111 -8.70 0.95 -13.37
N ALA A 112 -9.94 1.20 -12.93
CA ALA A 112 -10.36 2.53 -12.46
C ALA A 112 -9.83 2.89 -11.05
N PHE A 113 -9.27 1.93 -10.31
CA PHE A 113 -8.93 2.09 -8.89
C PHE A 113 -7.43 2.05 -8.61
N VAL A 114 -6.63 1.66 -9.60
CA VAL A 114 -5.18 1.53 -9.47
C VAL A 114 -4.47 2.05 -10.72
N PRO A 115 -3.20 2.49 -10.62
CA PRO A 115 -2.40 2.81 -11.80
C PRO A 115 -2.32 1.64 -12.78
N GLY A 116 -2.28 1.92 -14.10
CA GLY A 116 -2.35 0.89 -15.13
C GLY A 116 -1.29 -0.21 -15.01
N HIS A 117 -0.05 0.14 -14.65
CA HIS A 117 1.01 -0.84 -14.41
C HIS A 117 0.74 -1.74 -13.19
N VAL A 118 0.03 -1.22 -12.17
CA VAL A 118 -0.40 -2.00 -11.01
C VAL A 118 -1.53 -2.96 -11.39
N ASP A 119 -2.50 -2.55 -12.21
CA ASP A 119 -3.56 -3.41 -12.74
C ASP A 119 -2.97 -4.60 -13.51
N VAL A 120 -2.01 -4.35 -14.41
CA VAL A 120 -1.31 -5.42 -15.15
C VAL A 120 -0.67 -6.44 -14.22
N GLU A 121 0.02 -6.00 -13.16
CA GLU A 121 0.67 -6.90 -12.21
C GLU A 121 -0.34 -7.69 -11.36
N LEU A 122 -1.44 -7.07 -10.94
CA LEU A 122 -2.51 -7.74 -10.21
C LEU A 122 -3.15 -8.84 -11.05
N ARG A 123 -3.52 -8.53 -12.31
CA ARG A 123 -4.09 -9.50 -13.25
C ARG A 123 -3.13 -10.66 -13.51
N ARG A 124 -1.84 -10.38 -13.72
CA ARG A 124 -0.80 -11.40 -13.93
C ARG A 124 -0.67 -12.33 -12.73
N ARG A 125 -0.67 -11.77 -11.51
CA ARG A 125 -0.54 -12.53 -10.26
C ARG A 125 -1.72 -13.48 -10.06
N TYR A 126 -2.94 -12.99 -10.20
CA TYR A 126 -4.15 -13.78 -9.96
C TYR A 126 -4.51 -14.73 -11.11
N ARG A 127 -4.10 -14.43 -12.34
CA ARG A 127 -4.24 -15.39 -13.46
C ARG A 127 -3.44 -16.67 -13.17
N ARG A 128 -2.20 -16.55 -12.73
CA ARG A 128 -1.35 -17.70 -12.35
C ARG A 128 -1.97 -18.52 -11.24
N GLU A 129 -2.52 -17.87 -10.22
CA GLU A 129 -3.19 -18.53 -9.11
C GLU A 129 -4.42 -19.32 -9.59
N ARG A 130 -5.28 -18.70 -10.40
CA ARG A 130 -6.45 -19.37 -10.99
C ARG A 130 -6.08 -20.57 -11.87
N GLU A 131 -5.03 -20.47 -12.67
CA GLU A 131 -4.52 -21.58 -13.50
C GLU A 131 -4.01 -22.74 -12.64
N GLN A 132 -3.33 -22.46 -11.54
CA GLN A 132 -2.85 -23.49 -10.60
C GLN A 132 -4.02 -24.22 -9.94
N VAL A 133 -5.01 -23.50 -9.45
CA VAL A 133 -6.21 -24.08 -8.83
C VAL A 133 -6.97 -24.94 -9.83
N ARG A 134 -7.15 -24.50 -11.08
CA ARG A 134 -7.80 -25.29 -12.14
C ARG A 134 -7.07 -26.61 -12.44
N LYS A 135 -5.73 -26.57 -12.47
CA LYS A 135 -4.91 -27.79 -12.69
C LYS A 135 -5.05 -28.78 -11.52
N GLN A 136 -5.08 -28.29 -10.28
CA GLN A 136 -5.25 -29.14 -9.09
C GLN A 136 -6.62 -29.81 -9.07
N VAL A 137 -7.70 -29.08 -9.38
CA VAL A 137 -9.06 -29.64 -9.45
C VAL A 137 -9.20 -30.64 -10.58
N ALA A 138 -8.60 -30.39 -11.74
CA ALA A 138 -8.64 -31.32 -12.88
C ALA A 138 -7.80 -32.59 -12.65
N GLY A 139 -6.68 -32.49 -11.90
CA GLY A 139 -5.82 -33.64 -11.58
C GLY A 139 -6.31 -34.53 -10.44
N GLY A 140 -7.21 -34.03 -9.57
CA GLY A 140 -7.77 -34.76 -8.44
C GLY A 140 -9.02 -35.60 -8.75
N ARG A 141 -9.43 -35.68 -10.02
CA ARG A 141 -10.57 -36.53 -10.49
C ARG A 141 -10.13 -37.85 -11.15
N ARG A 142 -9.02 -38.41 -10.73
CA ARG A 142 -8.61 -39.74 -11.15
C ARG A 142 -8.63 -40.70 -9.97
#